data_082b61b1129d3e932db9bfaa2e4933bc
#
_entry.id   082b61b1129d3e932db9bfaa2e4933bc
#
_cell.length_a   1.000
_cell.length_b   1.000
_cell.length_c   1.000
_cell.angle_alpha   90.00
_cell.angle_beta   90.00
_cell.angle_gamma   90.00
#
_symmetry.space_group_name_H-M   'P 1'
#
loop_
_entity.id
_entity.type
_entity.pdbx_description
1 polymer ?
#
loop_
_entity_poly.entity_id
_entity_poly.type
_entity_poly.pdbx_seq_one_letter_code
_entity_poly.pdbx_strand_id
1 'polypeptide(L)'
;MSADEKLRREIVALYDLLTEALGTEKVVMRAGKLNTLREMRSPAIPDRLLALQRLVFEDPSLETRPAKAQYKKVIGEIEDRLADLIAHRTVGDQIEARINAKMVQRHQEFLRELKLEALREESGPETPATQQRLHDLEALDARGLARAALDVLRPKSLDQVVGQEAAVKALIAKLASPYPQHVILYGPPGVGKTTVARLALELAKARPHAPFAAAAPFVEAAGTTLRYDQRETTNPLLGSVHDPIYQGARRDFAEGAVPEPKLGLVTKAHGGVLFIDEIGEMDPPMQARLLKVLEDKRVTFESSYYDEHDPNVPAYVKKLFRDGAPADFVLIGATTRDPEAIDAAIRSRCAAVYFEPLTGTQVARIVREAAQRLGAKTVRRVAELIASYTIEGRKAVQILADAYGHALERAGGTRGATVREEDVLEVVQAGRIVQHTPARARRVREVGKAHGLGVLQYVGSIVEIEAAAFPAREERKGTVRFNDTAGTMARDAVFNAASVIRAVAGIDPADHDLHVNVVGGGNIDGPSAGLAFFLALYSALTREGLPQDVAVTGEVSLAGSVRGVGGIVEKLYAARQAGMRAIIVPRENARELDAAPEGIELIAVANVAEALAVLGLRVPAPPALRARRSRKASR
;
A
#
# COMPACT_ATOMS: atom_id res chain seq x y z
N MET A 1 -17.40 -71.31 -64.24
CA MET A 1 -16.09 -70.67 -64.44
C MET A 1 -14.99 -71.61 -64.01
N SER A 2 -14.07 -71.94 -64.90
CA SER A 2 -12.93 -72.78 -64.52
C SER A 2 -12.00 -72.05 -63.54
N ALA A 3 -11.29 -72.80 -62.68
CA ALA A 3 -10.36 -72.22 -61.71
C ALA A 3 -9.28 -71.33 -62.38
N ASP A 4 -8.89 -71.70 -63.64
CA ASP A 4 -7.90 -70.94 -64.39
C ASP A 4 -8.51 -69.61 -64.96
N GLU A 5 -9.79 -69.53 -65.15
CA GLU A 5 -10.50 -68.32 -65.61
C GLU A 5 -10.63 -67.28 -64.51
N LYS A 6 -10.84 -67.72 -63.29
CA LYS A 6 -10.85 -66.88 -62.10
C LYS A 6 -9.46 -66.27 -61.80
N LEU A 7 -8.42 -67.10 -61.97
CA LEU A 7 -7.05 -66.70 -61.72
C LEU A 7 -6.57 -65.64 -62.78
N ARG A 8 -7.00 -65.79 -64.05
CA ARG A 8 -6.71 -64.79 -65.09
C ARG A 8 -7.33 -63.41 -64.79
N ARG A 9 -8.54 -63.39 -64.27
CA ARG A 9 -9.20 -62.13 -63.85
C ARG A 9 -8.50 -61.47 -62.66
N GLU A 10 -8.08 -62.25 -61.73
CA GLU A 10 -7.35 -61.81 -60.57
C GLU A 10 -6.00 -61.16 -60.98
N ILE A 11 -5.25 -61.75 -61.84
CA ILE A 11 -4.01 -61.22 -62.40
C ILE A 11 -4.25 -59.93 -63.21
N VAL A 12 -5.33 -59.82 -63.95
CA VAL A 12 -5.69 -58.58 -64.66
C VAL A 12 -6.00 -57.48 -63.68
N ALA A 13 -6.79 -57.77 -62.71
CA ALA A 13 -7.13 -56.79 -61.65
C ALA A 13 -5.88 -56.28 -60.91
N LEU A 14 -4.89 -57.14 -60.67
CA LEU A 14 -3.64 -56.71 -60.02
C LEU A 14 -2.77 -55.85 -60.97
N TYR A 15 -2.79 -56.06 -62.24
CA TYR A 15 -2.15 -55.16 -63.22
C TYR A 15 -2.86 -53.80 -63.27
N ASP A 16 -4.20 -53.79 -63.23
CA ASP A 16 -4.97 -52.53 -63.16
C ASP A 16 -4.68 -51.76 -61.91
N LEU A 17 -4.67 -52.40 -60.72
CA LEU A 17 -4.28 -51.80 -59.47
C LEU A 17 -2.83 -51.27 -59.46
N LEU A 18 -1.89 -52.01 -60.03
CA LEU A 18 -0.49 -51.56 -60.21
C LEU A 18 -0.42 -50.33 -61.10
N THR A 19 -1.24 -50.29 -62.14
CA THR A 19 -1.28 -49.18 -63.12
C THR A 19 -1.93 -47.96 -62.48
N GLU A 20 -2.96 -48.14 -61.64
CA GLU A 20 -3.58 -47.09 -60.85
C GLU A 20 -2.62 -46.56 -59.80
N ALA A 21 -1.90 -47.45 -59.13
CA ALA A 21 -0.95 -47.09 -58.07
C ALA A 21 0.27 -46.32 -58.61
N LEU A 22 0.83 -46.66 -59.72
CA LEU A 22 2.08 -46.09 -60.24
C LEU A 22 1.91 -45.12 -61.44
N GLY A 23 0.78 -45.19 -62.11
CA GLY A 23 0.55 -44.53 -63.38
C GLY A 23 1.06 -45.32 -64.57
N THR A 24 0.31 -45.32 -65.72
CA THR A 24 0.57 -46.11 -66.93
C THR A 24 1.99 -45.94 -67.46
N GLU A 25 2.49 -44.70 -67.50
CA GLU A 25 3.84 -44.40 -68.03
C GLU A 25 4.95 -45.05 -67.18
N LYS A 26 4.84 -44.97 -65.85
CA LYS A 26 5.81 -45.55 -64.91
C LYS A 26 5.81 -47.08 -64.98
N VAL A 27 4.64 -47.71 -65.11
CA VAL A 27 4.52 -49.18 -65.28
C VAL A 27 5.17 -49.62 -66.54
N VAL A 28 4.94 -48.95 -67.68
CA VAL A 28 5.57 -49.27 -68.95
C VAL A 28 7.10 -49.08 -68.93
N MET A 29 7.57 -47.97 -68.37
CA MET A 29 9.01 -47.72 -68.18
C MET A 29 9.65 -48.82 -67.30
N ARG A 30 8.99 -49.19 -66.21
CA ARG A 30 9.45 -50.24 -65.30
C ARG A 30 9.47 -51.61 -65.99
N ALA A 31 8.42 -51.91 -66.73
CA ALA A 31 8.35 -53.14 -67.57
C ALA A 31 9.46 -53.23 -68.62
N GLY A 32 9.82 -52.11 -69.23
CA GLY A 32 10.95 -52.02 -70.16
C GLY A 32 12.31 -52.27 -69.48
N LYS A 33 12.54 -51.64 -68.31
CA LYS A 33 13.78 -51.79 -67.46
C LYS A 33 13.96 -53.23 -67.01
N LEU A 34 12.88 -53.88 -66.58
CA LEU A 34 12.87 -55.25 -66.03
C LEU A 34 12.72 -56.34 -67.13
N ASN A 35 12.69 -55.94 -68.35
CA ASN A 35 12.55 -56.80 -69.55
C ASN A 35 11.34 -57.75 -69.48
N THR A 36 10.19 -57.27 -68.94
CA THR A 36 8.98 -58.06 -68.67
C THR A 36 7.84 -57.84 -69.67
N LEU A 37 8.04 -57.01 -70.71
CA LEU A 37 6.99 -56.62 -71.65
C LEU A 37 6.43 -57.82 -72.44
N ARG A 38 7.24 -58.86 -72.76
CA ARG A 38 6.79 -60.06 -73.41
C ARG A 38 5.97 -60.96 -72.51
N GLU A 39 6.42 -61.18 -71.28
CA GLU A 39 5.73 -61.95 -70.22
C GLU A 39 4.38 -61.34 -69.83
N MET A 40 4.29 -60.02 -69.75
CA MET A 40 3.03 -59.31 -69.46
C MET A 40 1.95 -59.62 -70.49
N ARG A 41 2.30 -59.78 -71.77
CA ARG A 41 1.39 -60.05 -72.87
C ARG A 41 1.21 -61.57 -73.17
N SER A 42 1.90 -62.43 -72.46
CA SER A 42 1.81 -63.88 -72.63
C SER A 42 0.40 -64.40 -72.28
N PRO A 43 -0.13 -65.35 -73.07
CA PRO A 43 -1.38 -66.03 -72.70
C PRO A 43 -1.23 -66.99 -71.56
N ALA A 44 0.00 -67.36 -71.18
CA ALA A 44 0.29 -68.28 -70.07
C ALA A 44 0.28 -67.62 -68.72
N ILE A 45 -0.46 -68.17 -67.76
CA ILE A 45 -0.60 -67.65 -66.35
C ILE A 45 0.77 -67.49 -65.64
N PRO A 46 1.69 -68.48 -65.68
CA PRO A 46 2.97 -68.41 -65.02
C PRO A 46 3.86 -67.25 -65.54
N ASP A 47 3.80 -66.93 -66.79
CA ASP A 47 4.56 -65.81 -67.39
C ASP A 47 4.05 -64.48 -66.93
N ARG A 48 2.74 -64.27 -66.90
CA ARG A 48 2.09 -63.03 -66.40
C ARG A 48 2.30 -62.82 -64.90
N LEU A 49 2.31 -63.91 -64.13
CA LEU A 49 2.55 -63.84 -62.71
C LEU A 49 3.99 -63.47 -62.44
N LEU A 50 4.95 -64.05 -63.13
CA LEU A 50 6.37 -63.72 -63.06
C LEU A 50 6.61 -62.24 -63.43
N ALA A 51 5.97 -61.77 -64.51
CA ALA A 51 6.07 -60.38 -64.93
C ALA A 51 5.52 -59.42 -63.83
N LEU A 52 4.39 -59.79 -63.25
CA LEU A 52 3.78 -58.99 -62.13
C LEU A 52 4.64 -58.98 -60.92
N GLN A 53 5.25 -60.12 -60.49
CA GLN A 53 6.21 -60.16 -59.39
C GLN A 53 7.40 -59.23 -59.65
N ARG A 54 8.05 -59.33 -60.81
CA ARG A 54 9.18 -58.47 -61.18
C ARG A 54 8.80 -56.98 -61.12
N LEU A 55 7.61 -56.61 -61.58
CA LEU A 55 7.12 -55.25 -61.61
C LEU A 55 6.83 -54.71 -60.22
N VAL A 56 6.21 -55.52 -59.35
CA VAL A 56 5.78 -55.10 -57.99
C VAL A 56 6.95 -55.09 -57.02
N PHE A 57 7.87 -56.07 -57.07
CA PHE A 57 9.05 -56.16 -56.19
C PHE A 57 10.28 -55.44 -56.77
N GLU A 58 10.22 -54.95 -58.03
CA GLU A 58 11.34 -54.29 -58.74
C GLU A 58 12.61 -55.16 -58.81
N ASP A 59 12.43 -56.49 -58.84
CA ASP A 59 13.52 -57.43 -58.76
C ASP A 59 13.72 -58.15 -60.14
N PRO A 60 14.77 -57.83 -60.89
CA PRO A 60 15.09 -58.48 -62.16
C PRO A 60 15.64 -59.91 -61.96
N SER A 61 16.05 -60.30 -60.79
CA SER A 61 16.66 -61.61 -60.51
C SER A 61 15.65 -62.80 -60.45
N LEU A 62 14.35 -62.48 -60.40
CA LEU A 62 13.27 -63.46 -60.39
C LEU A 62 13.13 -64.11 -61.75
N GLU A 63 13.84 -65.20 -62.02
CA GLU A 63 13.82 -65.92 -63.28
C GLU A 63 12.91 -67.16 -63.33
N THR A 64 12.55 -67.68 -62.17
CA THR A 64 11.83 -68.94 -62.05
C THR A 64 10.32 -68.73 -62.18
N ARG A 65 9.67 -69.36 -63.11
CA ARG A 65 8.21 -69.35 -63.27
C ARG A 65 7.54 -70.05 -62.11
N PRO A 66 6.59 -69.43 -61.43
CA PRO A 66 5.91 -70.05 -60.30
C PRO A 66 5.18 -71.33 -60.74
N ALA A 67 5.29 -72.37 -59.91
CA ALA A 67 4.55 -73.62 -60.15
C ALA A 67 3.08 -73.48 -59.76
N LYS A 68 2.15 -74.22 -60.31
CA LYS A 68 0.70 -74.12 -60.12
C LYS A 68 0.28 -74.14 -58.63
N ALA A 69 1.02 -74.91 -57.82
CA ALA A 69 0.82 -74.99 -56.35
C ALA A 69 1.20 -73.71 -55.60
N GLN A 70 2.02 -72.83 -56.21
CA GLN A 70 2.53 -71.62 -55.63
C GLN A 70 1.71 -70.34 -55.98
N TYR A 71 0.79 -70.44 -56.97
CA TYR A 71 0.05 -69.25 -57.48
C TYR A 71 -0.66 -68.43 -56.39
N LYS A 72 -1.37 -69.12 -55.51
CA LYS A 72 -2.06 -68.45 -54.41
C LYS A 72 -1.13 -67.67 -53.47
N LYS A 73 0.03 -68.26 -53.19
CA LYS A 73 1.04 -67.63 -52.30
C LYS A 73 1.64 -66.40 -52.95
N VAL A 74 2.01 -66.55 -54.24
CA VAL A 74 2.59 -65.46 -55.04
C VAL A 74 1.61 -64.30 -55.21
N ILE A 75 0.34 -64.56 -55.45
CA ILE A 75 -0.70 -63.56 -55.57
C ILE A 75 -0.85 -62.82 -54.26
N GLY A 76 -0.91 -63.51 -53.13
CA GLY A 76 -1.00 -62.84 -51.79
C GLY A 76 0.21 -61.92 -51.51
N GLU A 77 1.43 -62.38 -51.84
CA GLU A 77 2.64 -61.56 -51.71
C GLU A 77 2.61 -60.32 -52.62
N ILE A 78 2.02 -60.40 -53.79
CA ILE A 78 1.83 -59.28 -54.71
C ILE A 78 0.77 -58.32 -54.20
N GLU A 79 -0.37 -58.86 -53.68
CA GLU A 79 -1.45 -58.08 -53.07
C GLU A 79 -0.96 -57.26 -51.90
N ASP A 80 -0.23 -57.88 -50.95
CA ASP A 80 0.33 -57.20 -49.78
C ASP A 80 1.26 -56.07 -50.23
N ARG A 81 2.15 -56.34 -51.15
CA ARG A 81 3.10 -55.32 -51.61
C ARG A 81 2.44 -54.20 -52.44
N LEU A 82 1.38 -54.47 -53.14
CA LEU A 82 0.56 -53.46 -53.85
C LEU A 82 -0.21 -52.59 -52.86
N ALA A 83 -0.75 -53.19 -51.79
CA ALA A 83 -1.41 -52.46 -50.73
C ALA A 83 -0.46 -51.45 -50.02
N ASP A 84 0.78 -51.90 -49.74
CA ASP A 84 1.83 -51.00 -49.18
C ASP A 84 2.15 -49.85 -50.15
N LEU A 85 2.30 -50.10 -51.41
CA LEU A 85 2.60 -49.07 -52.40
C LEU A 85 1.47 -48.03 -52.54
N ILE A 86 0.22 -48.48 -52.49
CA ILE A 86 -0.95 -47.61 -52.55
C ILE A 86 -1.03 -46.75 -51.21
N ALA A 87 -0.81 -47.39 -50.09
CA ALA A 87 -0.82 -46.68 -48.76
C ALA A 87 0.26 -45.61 -48.73
N HIS A 88 1.49 -45.93 -49.15
CA HIS A 88 2.58 -44.95 -49.18
C HIS A 88 2.29 -43.75 -50.08
N ARG A 89 1.69 -43.99 -51.26
CA ARG A 89 1.31 -42.91 -52.18
C ARG A 89 0.22 -42.03 -51.61
N THR A 90 -0.83 -42.62 -51.01
CA THR A 90 -1.95 -41.88 -50.42
C THR A 90 -1.48 -40.99 -49.28
N VAL A 91 -0.56 -41.48 -48.41
CA VAL A 91 0.04 -40.71 -47.35
C VAL A 91 0.91 -39.57 -47.91
N GLY A 92 1.71 -39.84 -48.96
CA GLY A 92 2.51 -38.81 -49.65
C GLY A 92 1.64 -37.66 -50.19
N ASP A 93 0.59 -38.00 -50.94
CA ASP A 93 -0.35 -37.02 -51.51
C ASP A 93 -1.06 -36.19 -50.42
N GLN A 94 -1.44 -36.82 -49.31
CA GLN A 94 -2.04 -36.11 -48.15
C GLN A 94 -1.05 -35.17 -47.49
N ILE A 95 0.21 -35.56 -47.36
CA ILE A 95 1.27 -34.70 -46.78
C ILE A 95 1.52 -33.50 -47.68
N GLU A 96 1.66 -33.70 -48.99
CA GLU A 96 1.85 -32.62 -49.98
C GLU A 96 0.66 -31.64 -49.99
N ALA A 97 -0.57 -32.15 -49.95
CA ALA A 97 -1.77 -31.32 -49.85
C ALA A 97 -1.77 -30.47 -48.59
N ARG A 98 -1.38 -31.07 -47.44
CA ARG A 98 -1.26 -30.32 -46.15
C ARG A 98 -0.14 -29.30 -46.18
N ILE A 99 1.01 -29.60 -46.76
CA ILE A 99 2.12 -28.65 -46.92
C ILE A 99 1.69 -27.47 -47.79
N ASN A 100 1.08 -27.75 -48.93
CA ASN A 100 0.60 -26.69 -49.83
C ASN A 100 -0.48 -25.81 -49.17
N ALA A 101 -1.43 -26.41 -48.48
CA ALA A 101 -2.44 -25.65 -47.72
C ALA A 101 -1.79 -24.72 -46.64
N LYS A 102 -0.82 -25.25 -45.90
CA LYS A 102 -0.06 -24.47 -44.93
C LYS A 102 0.78 -23.35 -45.55
N MET A 103 1.39 -23.60 -46.70
CA MET A 103 2.16 -22.58 -47.41
C MET A 103 1.26 -21.45 -47.92
N VAL A 104 0.10 -21.79 -48.50
CA VAL A 104 -0.89 -20.79 -48.94
C VAL A 104 -1.39 -19.95 -47.78
N GLN A 105 -1.70 -20.59 -46.66
CA GLN A 105 -2.13 -19.89 -45.45
C GLN A 105 -1.05 -18.93 -44.92
N ARG A 106 0.19 -19.39 -44.76
CA ARG A 106 1.30 -18.54 -44.35
C ARG A 106 1.57 -17.39 -45.30
N HIS A 107 1.47 -17.64 -46.60
CA HIS A 107 1.65 -16.57 -47.59
C HIS A 107 0.55 -15.51 -47.49
N GLN A 108 -0.69 -15.91 -47.25
CA GLN A 108 -1.79 -14.95 -47.01
C GLN A 108 -1.62 -14.17 -45.70
N GLU A 109 -1.18 -14.82 -44.62
CA GLU A 109 -0.86 -14.18 -43.37
C GLU A 109 0.27 -13.15 -43.55
N PHE A 110 1.35 -13.53 -44.21
CA PHE A 110 2.47 -12.65 -44.53
C PHE A 110 2.07 -11.43 -45.39
N LEU A 111 1.26 -11.63 -46.41
CA LEU A 111 0.75 -10.54 -47.25
C LEU A 111 -0.17 -9.59 -46.43
N ARG A 112 -0.91 -10.15 -45.47
CA ARG A 112 -1.75 -9.36 -44.58
C ARG A 112 -0.90 -8.52 -43.60
N GLU A 113 0.16 -9.10 -43.06
CA GLU A 113 1.12 -8.39 -42.21
C GLU A 113 1.83 -7.28 -42.98
N LEU A 114 2.35 -7.54 -44.17
CA LEU A 114 2.97 -6.53 -45.03
C LEU A 114 2.01 -5.38 -45.40
N LYS A 115 0.75 -5.71 -45.68
CA LYS A 115 -0.27 -4.66 -45.91
C LYS A 115 -0.54 -3.82 -44.69
N LEU A 116 -0.57 -4.44 -43.50
CA LEU A 116 -0.74 -3.72 -42.25
C LEU A 116 0.48 -2.86 -41.91
N GLU A 117 1.68 -3.33 -42.23
CA GLU A 117 2.94 -2.61 -42.05
C GLU A 117 3.03 -1.41 -43.00
N ALA A 118 2.74 -1.60 -44.28
CA ALA A 118 2.67 -0.54 -45.28
C ALA A 118 1.61 0.53 -44.93
N LEU A 119 0.44 0.11 -44.41
CA LEU A 119 -0.59 1.04 -43.94
C LEU A 119 -0.14 1.81 -42.68
N ARG A 120 0.68 1.19 -41.80
CA ARG A 120 1.26 1.87 -40.66
C ARG A 120 2.33 2.88 -41.04
N GLU A 121 3.16 2.56 -42.04
CA GLU A 121 4.17 3.49 -42.56
C GLU A 121 3.56 4.72 -43.26
N GLU A 122 2.43 4.55 -43.99
CA GLU A 122 1.75 5.65 -44.66
C GLU A 122 0.85 6.50 -43.76
N SER A 123 0.21 5.92 -42.72
CA SER A 123 -0.77 6.61 -41.87
C SER A 123 -0.27 6.97 -40.48
N GLY A 124 0.99 6.65 -40.12
CA GLY A 124 1.52 6.86 -38.76
C GLY A 124 0.87 5.90 -37.72
N PRO A 125 1.06 6.15 -36.41
CA PRO A 125 0.52 5.29 -35.36
C PRO A 125 -1.00 5.35 -35.21
N GLU A 126 -1.66 6.30 -35.90
CA GLU A 126 -3.09 6.54 -35.79
C GLU A 126 -3.89 5.71 -36.79
N THR A 127 -4.78 4.88 -36.26
CA THR A 127 -5.80 4.16 -37.04
C THR A 127 -7.18 4.80 -36.78
N PRO A 128 -8.18 4.60 -37.67
CA PRO A 128 -9.54 5.06 -37.40
C PRO A 128 -10.09 4.60 -36.06
N ALA A 129 -9.70 3.40 -35.62
CA ALA A 129 -10.10 2.86 -34.32
C ALA A 129 -9.40 3.57 -33.13
N THR A 130 -8.11 3.96 -33.27
CA THR A 130 -7.40 4.72 -32.23
C THR A 130 -7.88 6.16 -32.17
N GLN A 131 -8.19 6.78 -33.31
CA GLN A 131 -8.79 8.11 -33.37
C GLN A 131 -10.18 8.14 -32.72
N GLN A 132 -11.01 7.12 -32.98
CA GLN A 132 -12.32 7.01 -32.32
C GLN A 132 -12.15 6.85 -30.79
N ARG A 133 -11.21 6.02 -30.33
CA ARG A 133 -10.92 5.87 -28.90
C ARG A 133 -10.41 7.17 -28.26
N LEU A 134 -9.59 7.93 -28.98
CA LEU A 134 -9.13 9.24 -28.53
C LEU A 134 -10.31 10.21 -28.39
N HIS A 135 -11.17 10.28 -29.41
CA HIS A 135 -12.38 11.12 -29.36
C HIS A 135 -13.31 10.71 -28.20
N ASP A 136 -13.51 9.41 -27.99
CA ASP A 136 -14.31 8.91 -26.87
C ASP A 136 -13.67 9.27 -25.51
N LEU A 137 -12.34 9.20 -25.38
CA LEU A 137 -11.61 9.64 -24.18
C LEU A 137 -11.76 11.15 -23.95
N GLU A 138 -11.60 11.98 -24.98
CA GLU A 138 -11.80 13.43 -24.89
C GLU A 138 -13.25 13.77 -24.51
N ALA A 139 -14.22 13.03 -25.05
CA ALA A 139 -15.63 13.17 -24.67
C ALA A 139 -15.89 12.76 -23.21
N LEU A 140 -15.18 11.75 -22.69
CA LEU A 140 -15.23 11.38 -21.27
C LEU A 140 -14.58 12.45 -20.40
N ASP A 141 -13.44 13.01 -20.79
CA ASP A 141 -12.78 14.11 -20.08
C ASP A 141 -13.67 15.36 -20.02
N ALA A 142 -14.36 15.67 -21.11
CA ALA A 142 -15.32 16.77 -21.16
C ALA A 142 -16.55 16.56 -20.28
N ARG A 143 -16.91 15.30 -19.95
CA ARG A 143 -18.00 14.93 -19.05
C ARG A 143 -17.57 14.85 -17.58
N GLY A 144 -16.35 15.25 -17.26
CA GLY A 144 -15.84 15.22 -15.89
C GLY A 144 -16.80 15.91 -14.91
N LEU A 145 -17.01 15.29 -13.75
CA LEU A 145 -17.75 15.89 -12.65
C LEU A 145 -17.08 17.19 -12.23
N ALA A 146 -17.88 18.14 -11.74
CA ALA A 146 -17.35 19.35 -11.13
C ALA A 146 -16.29 18.98 -10.07
N ARG A 147 -15.27 19.82 -9.92
CA ARG A 147 -14.18 19.63 -8.96
C ARG A 147 -14.71 19.23 -7.59
N ALA A 148 -14.13 18.20 -6.98
CA ALA A 148 -14.49 17.83 -5.61
C ALA A 148 -14.41 19.06 -4.70
N ALA A 149 -15.39 19.23 -3.82
CA ALA A 149 -15.43 20.38 -2.91
C ALA A 149 -14.13 20.54 -2.13
N LEU A 150 -13.50 19.42 -1.74
CA LEU A 150 -12.21 19.40 -1.06
C LEU A 150 -11.06 20.03 -1.87
N ASP A 151 -11.07 19.91 -3.19
CA ASP A 151 -10.03 20.51 -4.04
C ASP A 151 -10.21 22.01 -4.18
N VAL A 152 -11.46 22.47 -4.28
CA VAL A 152 -11.80 23.90 -4.31
C VAL A 152 -11.44 24.57 -2.99
N LEU A 153 -11.62 23.86 -1.88
CA LEU A 153 -11.46 24.37 -0.52
C LEU A 153 -10.02 24.24 0.01
N ARG A 154 -9.13 23.55 -0.72
CA ARG A 154 -7.72 23.42 -0.33
C ARG A 154 -7.05 24.80 -0.28
N PRO A 155 -6.26 25.10 0.79
CA PRO A 155 -5.48 26.33 0.87
C PRO A 155 -4.57 26.52 -0.35
N LYS A 156 -4.54 27.74 -0.90
CA LYS A 156 -3.71 28.11 -2.06
C LYS A 156 -2.46 28.90 -1.69
N SER A 157 -2.37 29.38 -0.45
CA SER A 157 -1.22 30.10 0.10
C SER A 157 -0.98 29.67 1.55
N LEU A 158 0.25 29.86 2.05
CA LEU A 158 0.62 29.51 3.43
C LEU A 158 -0.14 30.32 4.48
N ASP A 159 -0.56 31.56 4.16
CA ASP A 159 -1.35 32.41 5.06
C ASP A 159 -2.74 31.84 5.34
N GLN A 160 -3.23 30.95 4.47
CA GLN A 160 -4.49 30.24 4.64
C GLN A 160 -4.35 28.94 5.45
N VAL A 161 -3.14 28.57 5.85
CA VAL A 161 -2.89 27.43 6.72
C VAL A 161 -3.01 27.88 8.17
N VAL A 162 -3.93 27.30 8.91
CA VAL A 162 -4.27 27.72 10.26
C VAL A 162 -3.57 26.84 11.28
N GLY A 163 -2.91 27.46 12.27
CA GLY A 163 -2.43 26.79 13.49
C GLY A 163 -1.18 25.94 13.34
N GLN A 164 -0.42 26.12 12.25
CA GLN A 164 0.81 25.35 11.97
C GLN A 164 2.03 26.27 11.75
N GLU A 165 2.04 27.45 12.35
CA GLU A 165 3.03 28.50 12.06
C GLU A 165 4.47 28.02 12.32
N ALA A 166 4.69 27.27 13.41
CA ALA A 166 6.00 26.72 13.77
C ALA A 166 6.47 25.65 12.76
N ALA A 167 5.59 24.72 12.41
CA ALA A 167 5.87 23.66 11.42
C ALA A 167 6.14 24.23 10.03
N VAL A 168 5.33 25.21 9.59
CA VAL A 168 5.51 25.92 8.32
C VAL A 168 6.86 26.62 8.29
N LYS A 169 7.21 27.39 9.33
CA LYS A 169 8.49 28.10 9.43
C LYS A 169 9.67 27.12 9.41
N ALA A 170 9.59 26.01 10.15
CA ALA A 170 10.62 24.98 10.20
C ALA A 170 10.81 24.31 8.83
N LEU A 171 9.72 23.94 8.13
CA LEU A 171 9.79 23.31 6.82
C LEU A 171 10.37 24.26 5.76
N ILE A 172 9.95 25.52 5.75
CA ILE A 172 10.48 26.52 4.83
C ILE A 172 11.99 26.70 5.04
N ALA A 173 12.45 26.82 6.29
CA ALA A 173 13.87 26.97 6.61
C ALA A 173 14.72 25.80 6.08
N LYS A 174 14.16 24.57 6.06
CA LYS A 174 14.83 23.37 5.57
C LYS A 174 14.83 23.27 4.04
N LEU A 175 13.76 23.69 3.37
CA LEU A 175 13.64 23.61 1.91
C LEU A 175 14.29 24.81 1.21
N ALA A 176 14.10 26.02 1.73
CA ALA A 176 14.63 27.25 1.12
C ALA A 176 16.11 27.48 1.43
N SER A 177 16.82 26.52 2.02
CA SER A 177 18.27 26.55 2.21
C SER A 177 19.02 26.28 0.90
N PRO A 178 20.25 26.78 0.71
CA PRO A 178 21.12 26.36 -0.39
C PRO A 178 21.41 24.85 -0.38
N TYR A 179 21.25 24.22 0.78
CA TYR A 179 21.42 22.78 1.01
C TYR A 179 20.13 22.21 1.60
N PRO A 180 19.10 21.95 0.76
CA PRO A 180 17.81 21.47 1.25
C PRO A 180 17.94 20.10 1.89
N GLN A 181 17.20 19.91 2.99
CA GLN A 181 17.24 18.68 3.78
C GLN A 181 16.02 17.82 3.47
N HIS A 182 16.20 16.50 3.54
CA HIS A 182 15.06 15.58 3.60
C HIS A 182 14.30 15.80 4.90
N VAL A 183 12.97 15.67 4.86
CA VAL A 183 12.11 16.00 6.01
C VAL A 183 11.05 14.91 6.21
N ILE A 184 10.76 14.58 7.46
CA ILE A 184 9.58 13.79 7.82
C ILE A 184 8.63 14.68 8.61
N LEU A 185 7.38 14.76 8.14
CA LEU A 185 6.28 15.51 8.76
C LEU A 185 5.47 14.56 9.63
N TYR A 186 5.57 14.74 10.94
CA TYR A 186 4.81 13.99 11.93
C TYR A 186 3.57 14.76 12.37
N GLY A 187 2.50 14.08 12.71
CA GLY A 187 1.32 14.70 13.30
C GLY A 187 -0.01 14.06 12.86
N PRO A 188 -1.12 14.47 13.48
CA PRO A 188 -2.43 13.86 13.25
C PRO A 188 -2.94 14.03 11.82
N PRO A 189 -3.95 13.24 11.41
CA PRO A 189 -4.55 13.38 10.08
C PRO A 189 -5.27 14.71 9.94
N GLY A 190 -5.39 15.19 8.70
CA GLY A 190 -6.20 16.36 8.36
C GLY A 190 -5.68 17.74 8.83
N VAL A 191 -4.45 17.83 9.38
CA VAL A 191 -3.84 19.10 9.83
C VAL A 191 -3.13 19.90 8.74
N GLY A 192 -3.06 19.37 7.50
CA GLY A 192 -2.54 20.09 6.34
C GLY A 192 -1.12 19.75 5.92
N LYS A 193 -0.50 18.65 6.38
CA LYS A 193 0.88 18.22 6.05
C LYS A 193 1.19 18.29 4.55
N THR A 194 0.38 17.62 3.71
CA THR A 194 0.55 17.59 2.25
C THR A 194 0.42 18.97 1.62
N THR A 195 -0.56 19.77 2.09
CA THR A 195 -0.78 21.14 1.59
C THR A 195 0.40 22.05 1.88
N VAL A 196 0.91 21.99 3.12
CA VAL A 196 2.08 22.78 3.54
C VAL A 196 3.33 22.37 2.77
N ALA A 197 3.56 21.06 2.56
CA ALA A 197 4.71 20.58 1.80
C ALA A 197 4.72 21.13 0.37
N ARG A 198 3.58 21.10 -0.31
CA ARG A 198 3.43 21.64 -1.68
C ARG A 198 3.66 23.16 -1.72
N LEU A 199 3.02 23.91 -0.83
CA LEU A 199 3.14 25.37 -0.77
C LEU A 199 4.54 25.81 -0.34
N ALA A 200 5.24 25.03 0.51
CA ALA A 200 6.62 25.30 0.92
C ALA A 200 7.61 25.16 -0.26
N LEU A 201 7.40 24.18 -1.16
CA LEU A 201 8.20 24.09 -2.39
C LEU A 201 7.97 25.31 -3.28
N GLU A 202 6.72 25.72 -3.51
CA GLU A 202 6.41 26.90 -4.34
C GLU A 202 7.07 28.16 -3.76
N LEU A 203 7.08 28.30 -2.44
CA LEU A 203 7.81 29.41 -1.80
C LEU A 203 9.33 29.27 -1.96
N ALA A 204 9.87 28.05 -1.84
CA ALA A 204 11.30 27.79 -2.00
C ALA A 204 11.77 28.13 -3.44
N LYS A 205 11.00 27.79 -4.46
CA LYS A 205 11.28 28.16 -5.87
C LYS A 205 11.42 29.68 -6.08
N ALA A 206 10.70 30.48 -5.29
CA ALA A 206 10.77 31.93 -5.37
C ALA A 206 12.00 32.53 -4.65
N ARG A 207 12.78 31.72 -3.93
CA ARG A 207 13.96 32.20 -3.19
C ARG A 207 15.23 32.10 -4.04
N PRO A 208 16.00 33.18 -4.22
CA PRO A 208 17.16 33.19 -5.12
C PRO A 208 18.32 32.27 -4.65
N HIS A 209 18.36 31.92 -3.38
CA HIS A 209 19.38 31.04 -2.79
C HIS A 209 18.96 29.58 -2.72
N ALA A 210 17.71 29.24 -3.03
CA ALA A 210 17.25 27.85 -3.04
C ALA A 210 17.66 27.19 -4.39
N PRO A 211 18.03 25.89 -4.39
CA PRO A 211 18.49 25.23 -5.60
C PRO A 211 17.39 24.76 -6.54
N PHE A 212 16.13 25.00 -6.20
CA PHE A 212 15.00 24.55 -7.00
C PHE A 212 14.75 25.46 -8.22
N ALA A 213 14.73 24.86 -9.40
CA ALA A 213 14.31 25.56 -10.60
C ALA A 213 12.80 25.93 -10.53
N ALA A 214 12.36 26.94 -11.30
CA ALA A 214 10.95 27.32 -11.37
C ALA A 214 10.04 26.15 -11.79
N ALA A 215 10.55 25.24 -12.64
CA ALA A 215 9.84 24.04 -13.10
C ALA A 215 10.07 22.82 -12.20
N ALA A 216 10.70 22.96 -11.02
CA ALA A 216 10.96 21.84 -10.12
C ALA A 216 9.68 21.04 -9.81
N PRO A 217 9.67 19.71 -10.01
CA PRO A 217 8.47 18.91 -9.84
C PRO A 217 8.12 18.68 -8.36
N PHE A 218 6.83 18.57 -8.07
CA PHE A 218 6.30 18.02 -6.83
C PHE A 218 5.61 16.69 -7.17
N VAL A 219 6.30 15.56 -6.91
CA VAL A 219 5.78 14.23 -7.19
C VAL A 219 5.21 13.65 -5.91
N GLU A 220 3.94 13.25 -5.96
CA GLU A 220 3.19 12.73 -4.80
C GLU A 220 2.97 11.22 -4.96
N ALA A 221 3.22 10.48 -3.89
CA ALA A 221 3.00 9.06 -3.80
C ALA A 221 2.38 8.72 -2.43
N ALA A 222 1.58 7.65 -2.37
CA ALA A 222 1.06 7.13 -1.11
C ALA A 222 1.87 5.91 -0.68
N GLY A 223 2.38 5.91 0.55
CA GLY A 223 3.15 4.79 1.10
C GLY A 223 2.37 3.48 1.10
N THR A 224 1.06 3.55 1.30
CA THR A 224 0.15 2.38 1.26
C THR A 224 0.09 1.68 -0.11
N THR A 225 0.39 2.39 -1.20
CA THR A 225 0.41 1.84 -2.57
C THR A 225 1.79 1.37 -3.00
N LEU A 226 2.83 1.74 -2.25
CA LEU A 226 4.22 1.37 -2.53
C LEU A 226 4.58 0.05 -1.82
N ARG A 227 3.97 -1.05 -2.29
CA ARG A 227 4.24 -2.40 -1.78
C ARG A 227 5.36 -3.07 -2.56
N TYR A 228 6.10 -3.94 -1.88
CA TYR A 228 7.11 -4.78 -2.50
C TYR A 228 6.50 -6.13 -2.91
N ASP A 229 6.48 -6.40 -4.22
CA ASP A 229 6.21 -7.74 -4.74
C ASP A 229 7.49 -8.29 -5.40
N GLN A 230 7.93 -9.47 -4.96
CA GLN A 230 9.10 -10.16 -5.54
C GLN A 230 8.87 -10.58 -7.01
N ARG A 231 7.62 -10.66 -7.44
CA ARG A 231 7.23 -11.06 -8.79
C ARG A 231 6.93 -9.87 -9.70
N GLU A 232 6.90 -8.66 -9.15
CA GLU A 232 6.59 -7.47 -9.94
C GLU A 232 7.75 -7.08 -10.84
N THR A 233 7.47 -7.17 -12.12
CA THR A 233 8.25 -6.55 -13.19
C THR A 233 8.07 -5.01 -13.20
N THR A 234 7.13 -4.47 -12.42
CA THR A 234 6.83 -3.03 -12.37
C THR A 234 6.95 -2.49 -10.95
N ASN A 235 7.96 -1.66 -10.70
CA ASN A 235 8.08 -0.91 -9.46
C ASN A 235 7.74 0.57 -9.72
N PRO A 236 6.57 1.08 -9.26
CA PRO A 236 6.18 2.46 -9.52
C PRO A 236 7.16 3.48 -8.95
N LEU A 237 7.79 3.18 -7.82
CA LEU A 237 8.71 4.12 -7.15
C LEU A 237 10.04 4.25 -7.89
N LEU A 238 10.70 3.13 -8.15
CA LEU A 238 12.04 3.12 -8.74
C LEU A 238 12.02 3.04 -10.26
N GLY A 239 10.97 2.46 -10.81
CA GLY A 239 10.89 2.05 -12.19
C GLY A 239 11.15 0.56 -12.36
N SER A 240 11.06 0.09 -13.58
CA SER A 240 11.17 -1.34 -13.91
C SER A 240 11.85 -1.51 -15.25
N VAL A 241 12.41 -2.70 -15.50
CA VAL A 241 12.87 -3.11 -16.82
C VAL A 241 11.84 -4.07 -17.40
N HIS A 242 11.33 -3.74 -18.57
CA HIS A 242 10.46 -4.65 -19.31
C HIS A 242 11.31 -5.54 -20.20
N ASP A 243 11.61 -6.74 -19.70
CA ASP A 243 12.30 -7.74 -20.50
C ASP A 243 11.41 -8.26 -21.62
N PRO A 244 11.98 -8.57 -22.81
CA PRO A 244 11.23 -8.99 -24.01
C PRO A 244 10.34 -10.21 -23.79
N ILE A 245 10.70 -11.11 -22.89
CA ILE A 245 9.90 -12.32 -22.54
C ILE A 245 8.53 -11.93 -21.96
N TYR A 246 8.44 -10.86 -21.17
CA TYR A 246 7.16 -10.40 -20.59
C TYR A 246 6.28 -9.65 -21.58
N GLN A 247 6.83 -9.26 -22.73
CA GLN A 247 6.08 -8.64 -23.84
C GLN A 247 5.44 -9.68 -24.79
N GLY A 248 5.48 -10.98 -24.44
CA GLY A 248 4.88 -12.07 -25.25
C GLY A 248 5.80 -12.59 -26.36
N ALA A 249 7.06 -12.18 -26.40
CA ALA A 249 8.05 -12.76 -27.29
C ALA A 249 8.34 -14.22 -26.88
N ARG A 250 8.33 -15.16 -27.86
CA ARG A 250 8.80 -16.52 -27.62
C ARG A 250 10.30 -16.47 -27.27
N ARG A 251 10.78 -17.40 -26.45
CA ARG A 251 12.18 -17.49 -26.04
C ARG A 251 13.17 -17.38 -27.22
N ASP A 252 12.80 -17.95 -28.36
CA ASP A 252 13.62 -17.97 -29.57
C ASP A 252 13.72 -16.59 -30.28
N PHE A 253 12.85 -15.62 -29.92
CA PHE A 253 12.86 -14.25 -30.45
C PHE A 253 13.25 -13.22 -29.40
N ALA A 254 13.47 -13.62 -28.14
CA ALA A 254 13.86 -12.74 -27.06
C ALA A 254 15.36 -12.37 -27.10
N GLU A 255 16.18 -13.16 -27.79
CA GLU A 255 17.63 -12.94 -27.89
C GLU A 255 18.02 -11.73 -28.80
N GLY A 256 17.07 -11.10 -29.45
CA GLY A 256 17.31 -9.88 -30.26
C GLY A 256 16.45 -8.68 -29.86
N ALA A 257 15.64 -8.79 -28.80
CA ALA A 257 14.77 -7.72 -28.36
C ALA A 257 15.39 -6.93 -27.21
N VAL A 258 15.42 -5.60 -27.34
CA VAL A 258 16.05 -4.68 -26.38
C VAL A 258 15.19 -4.54 -25.13
N PRO A 259 15.73 -4.77 -23.91
CA PRO A 259 15.02 -4.49 -22.68
C PRO A 259 14.78 -2.99 -22.52
N GLU A 260 13.53 -2.58 -22.24
CA GLU A 260 13.15 -1.18 -22.11
C GLU A 260 12.98 -0.77 -20.65
N PRO A 261 13.84 0.14 -20.11
CA PRO A 261 13.67 0.66 -18.77
C PRO A 261 12.52 1.69 -18.70
N LYS A 262 11.57 1.48 -17.79
CA LYS A 262 10.56 2.49 -17.42
C LYS A 262 11.00 3.27 -16.19
N LEU A 263 11.00 4.59 -16.30
CA LEU A 263 11.42 5.49 -15.22
C LEU A 263 10.34 5.58 -14.13
N GLY A 264 10.78 5.45 -12.85
CA GLY A 264 9.91 5.54 -11.69
C GLY A 264 9.65 6.97 -11.18
N LEU A 265 8.90 7.06 -10.08
CA LEU A 265 8.55 8.33 -9.44
C LEU A 265 9.78 9.08 -8.92
N VAL A 266 10.81 8.38 -8.45
CA VAL A 266 12.07 9.02 -7.97
C VAL A 266 12.77 9.78 -9.08
N THR A 267 12.78 9.26 -10.30
CA THR A 267 13.37 9.95 -11.47
C THR A 267 12.48 11.12 -11.91
N LYS A 268 11.15 10.97 -11.84
CA LYS A 268 10.22 12.08 -12.12
C LYS A 268 10.35 13.22 -11.12
N ALA A 269 10.77 12.92 -9.88
CA ALA A 269 11.00 13.90 -8.82
C ALA A 269 12.38 14.59 -8.92
N HIS A 270 13.23 14.16 -9.86
CA HIS A 270 14.59 14.72 -10.00
C HIS A 270 14.58 16.25 -10.12
N GLY A 271 15.45 16.91 -9.35
CA GLY A 271 15.52 18.37 -9.24
C GLY A 271 14.38 19.03 -8.46
N GLY A 272 13.49 18.25 -7.83
CA GLY A 272 12.34 18.73 -7.09
C GLY A 272 12.11 18.01 -5.77
N VAL A 273 10.85 17.72 -5.47
CA VAL A 273 10.40 17.07 -4.24
C VAL A 273 9.66 15.78 -4.55
N LEU A 274 10.04 14.70 -3.89
CA LEU A 274 9.25 13.49 -3.76
C LEU A 274 8.50 13.54 -2.42
N PHE A 275 7.18 13.67 -2.48
CA PHE A 275 6.32 13.63 -1.31
C PHE A 275 5.70 12.24 -1.16
N ILE A 276 5.94 11.58 -0.02
CA ILE A 276 5.35 10.29 0.30
C ILE A 276 4.38 10.46 1.46
N ASP A 277 3.09 10.38 1.16
CA ASP A 277 2.05 10.38 2.20
C ASP A 277 2.00 9.01 2.89
N GLU A 278 1.85 9.02 4.21
CA GLU A 278 1.91 7.82 5.06
C GLU A 278 3.16 6.96 4.80
N ILE A 279 4.34 7.58 4.85
CA ILE A 279 5.63 6.89 4.64
C ILE A 279 5.85 5.74 5.63
N GLY A 280 5.28 5.80 6.83
CA GLY A 280 5.31 4.73 7.83
C GLY A 280 4.49 3.48 7.47
N GLU A 281 3.65 3.54 6.42
CA GLU A 281 2.91 2.40 5.87
C GLU A 281 3.69 1.65 4.78
N MET A 282 4.82 2.19 4.36
CA MET A 282 5.64 1.61 3.29
C MET A 282 6.38 0.36 3.79
N ASP A 283 6.36 -0.71 3.01
CA ASP A 283 7.03 -1.96 3.35
C ASP A 283 8.54 -1.75 3.62
N PRO A 284 9.13 -2.42 4.64
CA PRO A 284 10.55 -2.28 4.98
C PRO A 284 11.52 -2.48 3.79
N PRO A 285 11.33 -3.47 2.87
CA PRO A 285 12.18 -3.60 1.70
C PRO A 285 12.13 -2.39 0.76
N MET A 286 10.97 -1.72 0.65
CA MET A 286 10.82 -0.51 -0.15
C MET A 286 11.51 0.68 0.53
N GLN A 287 11.43 0.77 1.86
CA GLN A 287 12.16 1.78 2.63
C GLN A 287 13.68 1.64 2.43
N ALA A 288 14.21 0.40 2.46
CA ALA A 288 15.63 0.14 2.22
C ALA A 288 16.08 0.52 0.79
N ARG A 289 15.25 0.25 -0.22
CA ARG A 289 15.52 0.67 -1.61
C ARG A 289 15.50 2.19 -1.77
N LEU A 290 14.52 2.86 -1.15
CA LEU A 290 14.45 4.31 -1.15
C LEU A 290 15.72 4.91 -0.51
N LEU A 291 16.19 4.34 0.61
CA LEU A 291 17.43 4.76 1.27
C LEU A 291 18.61 4.71 0.31
N LYS A 292 18.79 3.63 -0.45
CA LYS A 292 19.84 3.50 -1.44
C LYS A 292 19.78 4.62 -2.49
N VAL A 293 18.59 4.96 -2.99
CA VAL A 293 18.40 6.05 -3.95
C VAL A 293 18.77 7.42 -3.35
N LEU A 294 18.44 7.65 -2.07
CA LEU A 294 18.79 8.90 -1.38
C LEU A 294 20.33 9.06 -1.23
N GLU A 295 21.07 7.94 -1.10
CA GLU A 295 22.52 7.93 -1.03
C GLU A 295 23.19 8.11 -2.41
N ASP A 296 22.77 7.27 -3.38
CA ASP A 296 23.38 7.21 -4.70
C ASP A 296 22.92 8.33 -5.63
N LYS A 297 21.76 8.94 -5.35
CA LYS A 297 21.06 9.93 -6.19
C LYS A 297 20.79 9.44 -7.61
N ARG A 298 20.75 8.13 -7.78
CA ARG A 298 20.53 7.41 -9.03
C ARG A 298 19.79 6.11 -8.80
N VAL A 299 19.09 5.64 -9.83
CA VAL A 299 18.49 4.30 -9.90
C VAL A 299 19.25 3.49 -10.93
N THR A 300 19.81 2.37 -10.53
CA THR A 300 20.45 1.40 -11.43
C THR A 300 19.44 0.39 -11.94
N PHE A 301 19.54 0.04 -13.21
CA PHE A 301 18.74 -0.99 -13.85
C PHE A 301 19.61 -2.20 -14.16
N GLU A 302 19.07 -3.38 -13.98
CA GLU A 302 19.73 -4.65 -14.29
C GLU A 302 18.78 -5.52 -15.13
N SER A 303 19.29 -6.15 -16.18
CA SER A 303 18.57 -7.12 -16.99
C SER A 303 19.55 -8.15 -17.52
N SER A 304 19.17 -9.42 -17.48
CA SER A 304 19.97 -10.52 -18.07
C SER A 304 19.96 -10.50 -19.60
N TYR A 305 19.11 -9.69 -20.22
CA TYR A 305 18.97 -9.57 -21.67
C TYR A 305 19.66 -8.32 -22.24
N TYR A 306 20.30 -7.52 -21.39
CA TYR A 306 21.02 -6.33 -21.82
C TYR A 306 22.45 -6.68 -22.24
N ASP A 307 22.80 -6.30 -23.49
CA ASP A 307 24.17 -6.34 -23.98
C ASP A 307 24.60 -4.92 -24.39
N GLU A 308 25.67 -4.41 -23.75
CA GLU A 308 26.20 -3.09 -24.04
C GLU A 308 26.78 -2.98 -25.46
N HIS A 309 27.25 -4.10 -26.04
CA HIS A 309 27.92 -4.17 -27.32
C HIS A 309 26.96 -4.35 -28.49
N ASP A 310 25.67 -4.64 -28.23
CA ASP A 310 24.67 -4.76 -29.28
C ASP A 310 24.47 -3.41 -29.99
N PRO A 311 24.70 -3.34 -31.32
CA PRO A 311 24.51 -2.12 -32.12
C PRO A 311 23.04 -1.68 -32.18
N ASN A 312 22.09 -2.59 -31.99
CA ASN A 312 20.65 -2.31 -32.06
C ASN A 312 20.11 -1.64 -30.78
N VAL A 313 20.88 -1.64 -29.68
CA VAL A 313 20.44 -0.99 -28.45
C VAL A 313 20.59 0.53 -28.55
N PRO A 314 19.50 1.31 -28.39
CA PRO A 314 19.53 2.76 -28.45
C PRO A 314 20.48 3.38 -27.42
N ALA A 315 21.10 4.49 -27.76
CA ALA A 315 22.08 5.16 -26.89
C ALA A 315 21.50 5.58 -25.52
N TYR A 316 20.20 5.96 -25.45
CA TYR A 316 19.56 6.30 -24.19
C TYR A 316 19.41 5.09 -23.26
N VAL A 317 19.12 3.89 -23.80
CA VAL A 317 19.04 2.63 -23.06
C VAL A 317 20.43 2.28 -22.50
N LYS A 318 21.49 2.34 -23.35
CA LYS A 318 22.87 2.12 -22.91
C LYS A 318 23.26 3.06 -21.76
N LYS A 319 22.86 4.34 -21.84
CA LYS A 319 23.11 5.30 -20.77
C LYS A 319 22.39 4.92 -19.48
N LEU A 320 21.12 4.48 -19.55
CA LEU A 320 20.34 4.08 -18.38
C LEU A 320 20.91 2.84 -17.68
N PHE A 321 21.39 1.85 -18.43
CA PHE A 321 22.03 0.67 -17.83
C PHE A 321 23.42 0.96 -17.28
N ARG A 322 24.22 1.78 -17.96
CA ARG A 322 25.57 2.12 -17.54
C ARG A 322 25.61 3.14 -16.40
N ASP A 323 24.90 4.26 -16.54
CA ASP A 323 24.98 5.40 -15.62
C ASP A 323 23.84 5.42 -14.61
N GLY A 324 22.77 4.65 -14.81
CA GLY A 324 21.50 4.72 -14.06
C GLY A 324 20.66 5.95 -14.40
N ALA A 325 19.41 5.95 -13.96
CA ALA A 325 18.51 7.09 -14.07
C ALA A 325 18.79 8.11 -12.96
N PRO A 326 18.80 9.41 -13.24
CA PRO A 326 19.04 10.44 -12.22
C PRO A 326 17.85 10.53 -11.25
N ALA A 327 18.13 10.63 -9.95
CA ALA A 327 17.15 10.67 -8.87
C ALA A 327 17.63 11.55 -7.69
N ASP A 328 18.14 12.74 -8.00
CA ASP A 328 18.50 13.74 -6.98
C ASP A 328 17.28 14.61 -6.67
N PHE A 329 16.66 14.38 -5.53
CA PHE A 329 15.44 15.05 -5.08
C PHE A 329 15.45 15.26 -3.57
N VAL A 330 14.59 16.11 -3.06
CA VAL A 330 14.31 16.22 -1.63
C VAL A 330 13.15 15.32 -1.26
N LEU A 331 13.36 14.39 -0.33
CA LEU A 331 12.29 13.57 0.24
C LEU A 331 11.52 14.37 1.29
N ILE A 332 10.20 14.41 1.16
CA ILE A 332 9.29 14.84 2.22
C ILE A 332 8.36 13.67 2.52
N GLY A 333 8.59 12.98 3.64
CA GLY A 333 7.66 11.97 4.15
C GLY A 333 6.61 12.60 5.05
N ALA A 334 5.36 12.16 4.98
CA ALA A 334 4.34 12.49 5.97
C ALA A 334 3.84 11.21 6.64
N THR A 335 3.55 11.25 7.92
CA THR A 335 3.02 10.10 8.66
C THR A 335 2.11 10.52 9.79
N THR A 336 1.16 9.65 10.12
CA THR A 336 0.34 9.72 11.33
C THR A 336 0.78 8.70 12.40
N ARG A 337 1.77 7.86 12.07
CA ARG A 337 2.34 6.85 12.96
C ARG A 337 3.53 7.37 13.75
N ASP A 338 3.84 6.67 14.84
CA ASP A 338 5.02 6.94 15.65
C ASP A 338 6.32 6.80 14.84
N PRO A 339 7.41 7.50 15.24
CA PRO A 339 8.67 7.49 14.50
C PRO A 339 9.25 6.08 14.27
N GLU A 340 8.98 5.13 15.18
CA GLU A 340 9.47 3.75 15.10
C GLU A 340 8.91 2.97 13.90
N ALA A 341 7.81 3.40 13.30
CA ALA A 341 7.26 2.81 12.08
C ALA A 341 8.11 3.08 10.82
N ILE A 342 9.06 4.02 10.91
CA ILE A 342 9.95 4.38 9.82
C ILE A 342 11.35 3.83 10.14
N ASP A 343 12.02 3.27 9.13
CA ASP A 343 13.38 2.77 9.26
C ASP A 343 14.32 3.81 9.90
N ALA A 344 15.13 3.38 10.86
CA ALA A 344 16.04 4.25 11.62
C ALA A 344 17.05 4.96 10.71
N ALA A 345 17.50 4.30 9.62
CA ALA A 345 18.45 4.87 8.67
C ALA A 345 17.81 6.00 7.83
N ILE A 346 16.53 5.90 7.47
CA ILE A 346 15.79 6.99 6.82
C ILE A 346 15.59 8.13 7.82
N ARG A 347 15.17 7.83 9.05
CA ARG A 347 14.99 8.86 10.09
C ARG A 347 16.25 9.65 10.38
N SER A 348 17.40 8.99 10.43
CA SER A 348 18.70 9.66 10.69
C SER A 348 19.11 10.65 9.59
N ARG A 349 18.59 10.51 8.37
CA ARG A 349 18.86 11.38 7.22
C ARG A 349 17.82 12.47 7.02
N CYS A 350 16.71 12.39 7.73
CA CYS A 350 15.60 13.32 7.59
C CYS A 350 15.47 14.18 8.85
N ALA A 351 15.22 15.45 8.65
CA ALA A 351 14.87 16.34 9.74
C ALA A 351 13.39 16.11 10.13
N ALA A 352 13.10 16.05 11.42
CA ALA A 352 11.73 15.95 11.90
C ALA A 352 11.04 17.33 11.95
N VAL A 353 9.78 17.38 11.53
CA VAL A 353 8.89 18.53 11.69
C VAL A 353 7.55 18.02 12.21
N TYR A 354 7.11 18.56 13.35
CA TYR A 354 5.89 18.15 14.02
C TYR A 354 4.76 19.12 13.74
N PHE A 355 3.63 18.58 13.31
CA PHE A 355 2.36 19.29 13.15
C PHE A 355 1.48 19.05 14.37
N GLU A 356 0.92 20.12 14.88
CA GLU A 356 0.10 20.08 16.07
C GLU A 356 -1.36 19.76 15.78
N PRO A 357 -2.07 19.12 16.72
CA PRO A 357 -3.53 18.98 16.62
C PRO A 357 -4.20 20.34 16.56
N LEU A 358 -5.24 20.47 15.75
CA LEU A 358 -5.99 21.72 15.65
C LEU A 358 -6.88 21.92 16.88
N THR A 359 -6.92 23.16 17.38
CA THR A 359 -7.87 23.55 18.40
C THR A 359 -9.26 23.79 17.83
N GLY A 360 -10.31 23.70 18.64
CA GLY A 360 -11.69 23.99 18.19
C GLY A 360 -11.85 25.38 17.59
N THR A 361 -11.12 26.37 18.10
CA THR A 361 -11.11 27.74 17.55
C THR A 361 -10.45 27.82 16.17
N GLN A 362 -9.37 27.04 15.96
CA GLN A 362 -8.70 26.92 14.66
C GLN A 362 -9.56 26.18 13.65
N VAL A 363 -10.22 25.08 14.05
CA VAL A 363 -11.17 24.37 13.20
C VAL A 363 -12.34 25.30 12.80
N ALA A 364 -12.91 26.03 13.74
CA ALA A 364 -13.97 27.02 13.43
C ALA A 364 -13.50 28.11 12.47
N ARG A 365 -12.23 28.56 12.58
CA ARG A 365 -11.63 29.49 11.61
C ARG A 365 -11.53 28.87 10.22
N ILE A 366 -11.03 27.62 10.10
CA ILE A 366 -10.95 26.88 8.84
C ILE A 366 -12.32 26.76 8.20
N VAL A 367 -13.37 26.43 8.95
CA VAL A 367 -14.74 26.34 8.46
C VAL A 367 -15.23 27.68 7.92
N ARG A 368 -15.00 28.80 8.60
CA ARG A 368 -15.41 30.13 8.12
C ARG A 368 -14.69 30.51 6.83
N GLU A 369 -13.38 30.27 6.73
CA GLU A 369 -12.62 30.54 5.50
C GLU A 369 -13.04 29.62 4.36
N ALA A 370 -13.36 28.35 4.66
CA ALA A 370 -13.89 27.41 3.68
C ALA A 370 -15.28 27.84 3.17
N ALA A 371 -16.16 28.30 4.05
CA ALA A 371 -17.48 28.83 3.66
C ALA A 371 -17.37 30.01 2.71
N GLN A 372 -16.43 30.94 2.95
CA GLN A 372 -16.15 32.05 2.04
C GLN A 372 -15.71 31.58 0.65
N ARG A 373 -14.82 30.56 0.59
CA ARG A 373 -14.36 29.98 -0.70
C ARG A 373 -15.48 29.26 -1.45
N LEU A 374 -16.43 28.63 -0.74
CA LEU A 374 -17.64 28.03 -1.33
C LEU A 374 -18.66 29.09 -1.80
N GLY A 375 -18.53 30.33 -1.36
CA GLY A 375 -19.56 31.34 -1.53
C GLY A 375 -20.82 31.06 -0.70
N ALA A 376 -20.69 30.25 0.35
CA ALA A 376 -21.76 29.91 1.28
C ALA A 376 -21.87 30.96 2.39
N LYS A 377 -23.10 31.34 2.75
CA LYS A 377 -23.35 32.10 3.96
C LYS A 377 -23.53 31.14 5.13
N THR A 378 -23.02 31.46 6.31
CA THR A 378 -23.17 30.63 7.53
C THR A 378 -23.78 31.44 8.67
N VAL A 379 -24.66 30.84 9.44
CA VAL A 379 -25.11 31.40 10.72
C VAL A 379 -23.97 31.35 11.73
N ARG A 380 -23.96 32.29 12.70
CA ARG A 380 -22.84 32.54 13.63
C ARG A 380 -22.31 31.27 14.34
N ARG A 381 -23.15 30.31 14.67
CA ARG A 381 -22.79 29.10 15.44
C ARG A 381 -22.38 27.90 14.61
N VAL A 382 -22.53 27.93 13.29
CA VAL A 382 -22.25 26.77 12.41
C VAL A 382 -20.79 26.33 12.52
N ALA A 383 -19.85 27.28 12.53
CA ALA A 383 -18.43 26.95 12.58
C ALA A 383 -18.04 26.29 13.92
N GLU A 384 -18.56 26.83 15.03
CA GLU A 384 -18.34 26.29 16.37
C GLU A 384 -19.02 24.93 16.54
N LEU A 385 -20.20 24.76 15.96
CA LEU A 385 -20.91 23.48 15.97
C LEU A 385 -20.12 22.40 15.23
N ILE A 386 -19.64 22.68 14.01
CA ILE A 386 -18.79 21.74 13.26
C ILE A 386 -17.51 21.42 14.05
N ALA A 387 -16.86 22.42 14.65
CA ALA A 387 -15.67 22.24 15.45
C ALA A 387 -15.91 21.39 16.73
N SER A 388 -17.15 21.25 17.20
CA SER A 388 -17.47 20.35 18.30
C SER A 388 -17.55 18.87 17.88
N TYR A 389 -17.61 18.58 16.58
CA TYR A 389 -17.67 17.21 16.06
C TYR A 389 -16.34 16.68 15.52
N THR A 390 -15.35 17.53 15.28
CA THR A 390 -14.06 17.09 14.74
C THR A 390 -12.94 18.07 15.07
N ILE A 391 -11.73 17.50 15.26
CA ILE A 391 -10.47 18.25 15.37
C ILE A 391 -9.67 18.23 14.06
N GLU A 392 -10.18 17.57 13.01
CA GLU A 392 -9.54 17.44 11.71
C GLU A 392 -10.07 18.49 10.74
N GLY A 393 -9.18 19.32 10.18
CA GLY A 393 -9.56 20.34 9.21
C GLY A 393 -10.23 19.78 7.96
N ARG A 394 -9.76 18.62 7.44
CA ARG A 394 -10.36 17.95 6.27
C ARG A 394 -11.80 17.54 6.52
N LYS A 395 -12.05 16.88 7.66
CA LYS A 395 -13.39 16.43 8.05
C LYS A 395 -14.34 17.60 8.33
N ALA A 396 -13.82 18.67 8.95
CA ALA A 396 -14.61 19.88 9.17
C ALA A 396 -15.07 20.54 7.86
N VAL A 397 -14.18 20.62 6.88
CA VAL A 397 -14.48 21.14 5.54
C VAL A 397 -15.48 20.23 4.81
N GLN A 398 -15.39 18.92 4.96
CA GLN A 398 -16.34 17.97 4.40
C GLN A 398 -17.73 18.14 5.01
N ILE A 399 -17.85 18.19 6.34
CA ILE A 399 -19.14 18.45 7.03
C ILE A 399 -19.75 19.77 6.54
N LEU A 400 -18.95 20.81 6.36
CA LEU A 400 -19.43 22.09 5.82
C LEU A 400 -19.96 21.95 4.38
N ALA A 401 -19.23 21.22 3.52
CA ALA A 401 -19.62 21.02 2.12
C ALA A 401 -20.95 20.23 2.03
N ASP A 402 -21.09 19.19 2.84
CA ASP A 402 -22.32 18.39 2.91
C ASP A 402 -23.49 19.23 3.45
N ALA A 403 -23.29 20.00 4.53
CA ALA A 403 -24.31 20.90 5.07
C ALA A 403 -24.69 22.02 4.07
N TYR A 404 -23.75 22.47 3.24
CA TYR A 404 -24.05 23.39 2.16
C TYR A 404 -24.90 22.74 1.07
N GLY A 405 -24.71 21.45 0.79
CA GLY A 405 -25.60 20.67 -0.09
C GLY A 405 -27.05 20.66 0.41
N HIS A 406 -27.28 20.38 1.69
CA HIS A 406 -28.60 20.45 2.33
C HIS A 406 -29.20 21.87 2.26
N ALA A 407 -28.39 22.90 2.54
CA ALA A 407 -28.82 24.28 2.44
C ALA A 407 -29.21 24.69 1.01
N LEU A 408 -28.51 24.20 -0.02
CA LEU A 408 -28.85 24.42 -1.43
C LEU A 408 -30.17 23.73 -1.81
N GLU A 409 -30.38 22.50 -1.40
CA GLU A 409 -31.62 21.76 -1.64
C GLU A 409 -32.82 22.50 -1.02
N ARG A 410 -32.72 22.90 0.23
CA ARG A 410 -33.73 23.70 0.93
C ARG A 410 -34.01 25.04 0.24
N ALA A 411 -32.99 25.65 -0.38
CA ALA A 411 -33.09 26.94 -1.08
C ALA A 411 -33.51 26.82 -2.56
N GLY A 412 -33.88 25.61 -3.03
CA GLY A 412 -34.26 25.38 -4.43
C GLY A 412 -33.11 25.52 -5.41
N GLY A 413 -31.88 25.19 -5.01
CA GLY A 413 -30.69 25.18 -5.87
C GLY A 413 -30.03 26.56 -6.08
N THR A 414 -30.39 27.57 -5.31
CA THR A 414 -29.86 28.94 -5.47
C THR A 414 -28.47 29.07 -4.85
N ARG A 415 -27.46 29.45 -5.63
CA ARG A 415 -26.10 29.72 -5.13
C ARG A 415 -26.13 30.80 -4.03
N GLY A 416 -25.30 30.64 -3.00
CA GLY A 416 -25.24 31.55 -1.86
C GLY A 416 -26.26 31.22 -0.77
N ALA A 417 -26.77 29.99 -0.73
CA ALA A 417 -27.63 29.51 0.34
C ALA A 417 -26.96 29.67 1.70
N THR A 418 -27.79 29.90 2.74
CA THR A 418 -27.31 30.07 4.11
C THR A 418 -27.33 28.73 4.83
N VAL A 419 -26.16 28.24 5.25
CA VAL A 419 -26.00 27.03 6.07
C VAL A 419 -26.45 27.37 7.49
N ARG A 420 -27.36 26.55 8.04
CA ARG A 420 -27.91 26.64 9.39
C ARG A 420 -27.39 25.52 10.28
N GLU A 421 -27.63 25.61 11.57
CA GLU A 421 -27.27 24.56 12.53
C GLU A 421 -27.99 23.23 12.22
N GLU A 422 -29.24 23.33 11.74
CA GLU A 422 -30.07 22.18 11.34
C GLU A 422 -29.42 21.36 10.22
N ASP A 423 -28.87 22.03 9.17
CA ASP A 423 -28.17 21.38 8.05
C ASP A 423 -26.95 20.59 8.54
N VAL A 424 -26.21 21.13 9.51
CA VAL A 424 -25.07 20.45 10.14
C VAL A 424 -25.52 19.25 10.96
N LEU A 425 -26.61 19.41 11.75
CA LEU A 425 -27.16 18.32 12.57
C LEU A 425 -27.65 17.15 11.72
N GLU A 426 -28.28 17.41 10.58
CA GLU A 426 -28.67 16.36 9.61
C GLU A 426 -27.46 15.59 9.11
N VAL A 427 -26.38 16.28 8.70
CA VAL A 427 -25.14 15.65 8.23
C VAL A 427 -24.50 14.79 9.31
N VAL A 428 -24.36 15.30 10.54
CA VAL A 428 -23.69 14.55 11.61
C VAL A 428 -24.53 13.38 12.10
N GLN A 429 -25.86 13.50 12.08
CA GLN A 429 -26.78 12.40 12.40
C GLN A 429 -26.72 11.30 11.32
N ALA A 430 -26.82 11.68 10.05
CA ALA A 430 -26.73 10.74 8.93
C ALA A 430 -25.37 10.03 8.91
N GLY A 431 -24.28 10.76 9.18
CA GLY A 431 -22.93 10.24 9.26
C GLY A 431 -22.59 9.52 10.57
N ARG A 432 -23.53 9.45 11.54
CA ARG A 432 -23.31 8.93 12.92
C ARG A 432 -22.05 9.51 13.58
N ILE A 433 -21.77 10.78 13.31
CA ILE A 433 -20.62 11.47 13.87
C ILE A 433 -20.93 11.85 15.31
N VAL A 434 -20.14 11.33 16.23
CA VAL A 434 -20.30 11.61 17.66
C VAL A 434 -19.63 12.94 17.98
N GLN A 435 -20.29 13.75 18.79
CA GLN A 435 -19.73 15.01 19.26
C GLN A 435 -18.46 14.74 20.08
N HIS A 436 -17.38 15.39 19.71
CA HIS A 436 -16.14 15.35 20.47
C HIS A 436 -16.30 16.25 21.71
N THR A 437 -16.69 15.65 22.82
CA THR A 437 -16.81 16.35 24.10
C THR A 437 -15.54 16.08 24.89
N PRO A 438 -14.52 16.94 24.82
CA PRO A 438 -13.37 16.78 25.72
C PRO A 438 -13.86 16.93 27.16
N ALA A 439 -13.32 16.11 28.07
CA ALA A 439 -13.52 16.31 29.47
C ALA A 439 -13.19 17.78 29.79
N ARG A 440 -14.13 18.51 30.36
CA ARG A 440 -13.93 19.94 30.70
C ARG A 440 -13.49 20.08 32.14
N ALA A 441 -12.49 20.90 32.35
CA ALA A 441 -12.07 21.28 33.68
C ALA A 441 -13.24 21.86 34.47
N ARG A 442 -13.36 21.42 35.73
CA ARG A 442 -14.36 21.91 36.68
C ARG A 442 -13.67 22.34 37.97
N ARG A 443 -14.00 23.50 38.50
CA ARG A 443 -13.42 24.01 39.74
C ARG A 443 -14.11 23.40 40.97
N VAL A 444 -14.12 22.07 41.02
CA VAL A 444 -14.66 21.27 42.14
C VAL A 444 -13.64 20.22 42.54
N ARG A 445 -13.81 19.66 43.73
CA ARG A 445 -13.00 18.53 44.20
C ARG A 445 -13.89 17.30 44.29
N GLU A 446 -13.44 16.18 43.73
CA GLU A 446 -14.18 14.92 43.73
C GLU A 446 -13.30 13.80 44.32
N VAL A 447 -13.91 12.94 45.16
CA VAL A 447 -13.22 11.81 45.78
C VAL A 447 -13.10 10.67 44.78
N GLY A 448 -11.91 10.07 44.69
CA GLY A 448 -11.65 8.93 43.85
C GLY A 448 -11.60 9.23 42.35
N LYS A 449 -11.57 10.49 41.91
CA LYS A 449 -11.60 10.87 40.51
C LYS A 449 -10.38 11.69 40.11
N ALA A 450 -9.62 11.24 39.13
CA ALA A 450 -8.43 11.89 38.61
C ALA A 450 -8.49 12.02 37.06
N HIS A 451 -7.90 13.08 36.56
CA HIS A 451 -7.73 13.28 35.11
C HIS A 451 -6.31 12.89 34.70
N GLY A 452 -6.16 11.69 34.10
CA GLY A 452 -4.95 11.25 33.43
C GLY A 452 -4.83 11.81 32.02
N LEU A 453 -3.66 11.66 31.44
CA LEU A 453 -3.37 12.10 30.06
C LEU A 453 -2.87 10.92 29.22
N GLY A 454 -3.51 10.68 28.10
CA GLY A 454 -3.15 9.71 27.07
C GLY A 454 -2.75 10.38 25.78
N VAL A 455 -2.07 9.64 24.88
CA VAL A 455 -1.76 10.04 23.50
C VAL A 455 -2.10 8.89 22.57
N LEU A 456 -2.78 9.21 21.49
CA LEU A 456 -3.04 8.27 20.40
C LEU A 456 -2.78 9.00 19.08
N GLN A 457 -1.86 8.51 18.26
CA GLN A 457 -1.55 9.07 16.93
C GLN A 457 -1.34 10.60 16.95
N TYR A 458 -0.47 11.10 17.82
CA TYR A 458 -0.16 12.52 18.02
C TYR A 458 -1.36 13.37 18.52
N VAL A 459 -2.45 12.77 18.93
CA VAL A 459 -3.57 13.45 19.56
C VAL A 459 -3.57 13.13 21.04
N GLY A 460 -3.37 14.15 21.87
CA GLY A 460 -3.51 14.02 23.31
C GLY A 460 -4.99 13.92 23.70
N SER A 461 -5.27 13.21 24.77
CA SER A 461 -6.62 13.07 25.33
C SER A 461 -6.61 13.13 26.85
N ILE A 462 -7.69 13.67 27.43
CA ILE A 462 -7.96 13.53 28.87
C ILE A 462 -8.60 12.17 29.10
N VAL A 463 -8.04 11.45 30.04
CA VAL A 463 -8.54 10.15 30.49
C VAL A 463 -9.10 10.32 31.89
N GLU A 464 -10.40 10.16 32.05
CA GLU A 464 -11.07 10.22 33.34
C GLU A 464 -10.92 8.86 34.04
N ILE A 465 -10.28 8.87 35.21
CA ILE A 465 -10.03 7.70 36.03
C ILE A 465 -10.84 7.82 37.30
N GLU A 466 -11.64 6.81 37.59
CA GLU A 466 -12.43 6.70 38.83
C GLU A 466 -11.93 5.52 39.64
N ALA A 467 -11.85 5.72 40.96
CA ALA A 467 -11.54 4.67 41.90
C ALA A 467 -12.54 4.69 43.06
N ALA A 468 -12.94 3.51 43.50
CA ALA A 468 -13.76 3.33 44.69
C ALA A 468 -13.07 2.34 45.63
N ALA A 469 -13.14 2.62 46.94
CA ALA A 469 -12.59 1.75 47.96
C ALA A 469 -13.69 1.35 48.95
N PHE A 470 -13.84 0.08 49.17
CA PHE A 470 -14.78 -0.50 50.13
C PHE A 470 -13.99 -1.34 51.15
N PRO A 471 -14.44 -1.49 52.38
CA PRO A 471 -13.85 -2.44 53.30
C PRO A 471 -13.87 -3.86 52.70
N ALA A 472 -12.78 -4.60 52.84
CA ALA A 472 -12.73 -5.97 52.40
C ALA A 472 -13.78 -6.83 53.12
N ARG A 473 -14.41 -7.76 52.40
CA ARG A 473 -15.43 -8.65 53.01
C ARG A 473 -14.84 -9.59 54.05
N GLU A 474 -13.60 -9.99 53.84
CA GLU A 474 -12.83 -10.83 54.75
C GLU A 474 -11.51 -10.11 55.06
N GLU A 475 -11.11 -10.13 56.34
CA GLU A 475 -9.90 -9.46 56.80
C GLU A 475 -8.68 -9.87 55.97
N ARG A 476 -7.96 -8.89 55.41
CA ARG A 476 -6.77 -9.03 54.58
C ARG A 476 -6.93 -9.85 53.26
N LYS A 477 -8.17 -9.97 52.75
CA LYS A 477 -8.48 -10.61 51.47
C LYS A 477 -9.12 -9.63 50.44
N GLY A 478 -8.84 -8.36 50.60
CA GLY A 478 -9.27 -7.35 49.63
C GLY A 478 -8.71 -7.59 48.24
N THR A 479 -9.48 -7.20 47.26
CA THR A 479 -9.17 -7.41 45.82
C THR A 479 -9.03 -6.08 45.10
N VAL A 480 -8.15 -6.05 44.08
CA VAL A 480 -8.04 -4.91 43.16
C VAL A 480 -8.68 -5.33 41.83
N ARG A 481 -9.76 -4.66 41.45
CA ARG A 481 -10.47 -4.87 40.19
C ARG A 481 -10.24 -3.69 39.27
N PHE A 482 -9.94 -3.99 38.02
CA PHE A 482 -9.72 -3.01 36.97
C PHE A 482 -10.48 -3.44 35.69
N ASN A 483 -10.82 -2.50 34.79
CA ASN A 483 -11.54 -2.78 33.55
C ASN A 483 -10.90 -3.92 32.75
N ASP A 484 -11.68 -4.87 32.30
CA ASP A 484 -11.20 -6.00 31.49
C ASP A 484 -10.66 -5.58 30.11
N THR A 485 -11.08 -4.41 29.61
CA THR A 485 -10.66 -3.82 28.33
C THR A 485 -9.30 -3.12 28.38
N ALA A 486 -8.70 -2.96 29.56
CA ALA A 486 -7.39 -2.30 29.71
C ALA A 486 -6.23 -3.23 29.34
N GLY A 487 -5.21 -2.69 28.68
CA GLY A 487 -3.98 -3.40 28.34
C GLY A 487 -3.19 -3.86 29.56
N THR A 488 -2.21 -4.73 29.34
CA THR A 488 -1.41 -5.32 30.42
C THR A 488 -0.61 -4.28 31.20
N MET A 489 0.01 -3.32 30.50
CA MET A 489 0.82 -2.27 31.14
C MET A 489 -0.03 -1.34 32.02
N ALA A 490 -1.26 -1.05 31.63
CA ALA A 490 -2.17 -0.27 32.46
C ALA A 490 -2.59 -1.02 33.73
N ARG A 491 -2.78 -2.34 33.64
CA ARG A 491 -3.04 -3.22 34.81
C ARG A 491 -1.86 -3.21 35.79
N ASP A 492 -0.64 -3.37 35.27
CA ASP A 492 0.59 -3.32 36.07
C ASP A 492 0.74 -1.95 36.74
N ALA A 493 0.39 -0.85 36.07
CA ALA A 493 0.41 0.48 36.65
C ALA A 493 -0.55 0.64 37.86
N VAL A 494 -1.74 0.01 37.82
CA VAL A 494 -2.70 -0.01 38.93
C VAL A 494 -2.15 -0.83 40.10
N PHE A 495 -1.54 -2.01 39.85
CA PHE A 495 -0.90 -2.81 40.90
C PHE A 495 0.31 -2.10 41.52
N ASN A 496 1.12 -1.42 40.72
CA ASN A 496 2.22 -0.60 41.21
C ASN A 496 1.69 0.54 42.10
N ALA A 497 0.64 1.23 41.65
CA ALA A 497 0.00 2.29 42.44
C ALA A 497 -0.50 1.79 43.79
N ALA A 498 -1.20 0.65 43.86
CA ALA A 498 -1.66 0.01 45.07
C ALA A 498 -0.50 -0.36 46.01
N SER A 499 0.59 -0.90 45.47
CA SER A 499 1.80 -1.25 46.21
C SER A 499 2.49 -0.02 46.80
N VAL A 500 2.55 1.09 46.06
CA VAL A 500 3.13 2.36 46.50
C VAL A 500 2.27 2.99 47.59
N ILE A 501 0.93 2.90 47.55
CA ILE A 501 0.04 3.36 48.62
C ILE A 501 0.39 2.68 49.95
N ARG A 502 0.61 1.37 49.94
CA ARG A 502 1.03 0.62 51.12
C ARG A 502 2.37 1.12 51.68
N ALA A 503 3.33 1.37 50.77
CA ALA A 503 4.67 1.82 51.17
C ALA A 503 4.69 3.25 51.70
N VAL A 504 3.94 4.16 51.06
CA VAL A 504 3.96 5.61 51.37
C VAL A 504 2.92 5.99 52.40
N ALA A 505 1.70 5.46 52.32
CA ALA A 505 0.58 5.81 53.19
C ALA A 505 0.39 4.86 54.40
N GLY A 506 1.04 3.70 54.37
CA GLY A 506 0.84 2.66 55.37
C GLY A 506 -0.55 2.03 55.37
N ILE A 507 -1.35 2.30 54.33
CA ILE A 507 -2.68 1.72 54.13
C ILE A 507 -2.48 0.40 53.36
N ASP A 508 -2.90 -0.72 53.98
CA ASP A 508 -2.78 -2.02 53.30
C ASP A 508 -3.94 -2.20 52.30
N PRO A 509 -3.68 -2.28 50.98
CA PRO A 509 -4.73 -2.57 49.98
C PRO A 509 -5.48 -3.87 50.25
N ALA A 510 -4.88 -4.82 50.95
CA ALA A 510 -5.52 -6.08 51.31
C ALA A 510 -6.69 -5.92 52.29
N ASP A 511 -6.79 -4.80 53.01
CA ASP A 511 -7.92 -4.48 53.89
C ASP A 511 -9.11 -3.85 53.15
N HIS A 512 -8.98 -3.67 51.81
CA HIS A 512 -9.98 -2.97 51.02
C HIS A 512 -10.25 -3.71 49.68
N ASP A 513 -11.50 -3.72 49.23
CA ASP A 513 -11.87 -4.02 47.86
C ASP A 513 -11.78 -2.73 47.04
N LEU A 514 -10.81 -2.68 46.13
CA LEU A 514 -10.51 -1.50 45.31
C LEU A 514 -11.04 -1.76 43.87
N HIS A 515 -11.86 -0.84 43.40
CA HIS A 515 -12.36 -0.84 42.03
C HIS A 515 -11.80 0.38 41.32
N VAL A 516 -11.15 0.16 40.15
CA VAL A 516 -10.63 1.22 39.29
C VAL A 516 -11.32 1.13 37.94
N ASN A 517 -11.81 2.22 37.45
CA ASN A 517 -12.51 2.34 36.19
C ASN A 517 -11.93 3.48 35.37
N VAL A 518 -11.77 3.26 34.07
CA VAL A 518 -11.46 4.31 33.10
C VAL A 518 -12.74 4.64 32.34
N VAL A 519 -13.22 5.84 32.50
CA VAL A 519 -14.48 6.31 31.91
C VAL A 519 -14.29 6.54 30.41
N GLY A 520 -15.26 6.07 29.60
CA GLY A 520 -15.23 6.24 28.15
C GLY A 520 -14.75 5.01 27.37
N GLY A 521 -14.35 3.92 28.02
CA GLY A 521 -14.15 2.60 27.40
C GLY A 521 -13.05 2.50 26.34
N GLY A 522 -12.13 3.46 26.28
CA GLY A 522 -10.99 3.43 25.35
C GLY A 522 -9.99 2.32 25.73
N ASN A 523 -9.41 1.67 24.72
CA ASN A 523 -8.28 0.75 24.94
C ASN A 523 -7.06 1.56 25.39
N ILE A 524 -6.84 1.62 26.72
CA ILE A 524 -5.69 2.30 27.31
C ILE A 524 -4.63 1.25 27.61
N ASP A 525 -3.49 1.40 26.96
CA ASP A 525 -2.30 0.62 27.26
C ASP A 525 -1.10 1.56 27.40
N GLY A 526 -0.35 1.36 28.48
CA GLY A 526 0.83 2.16 28.78
C GLY A 526 0.93 2.58 30.25
N PRO A 527 2.16 2.77 30.76
CA PRO A 527 2.42 3.08 32.17
C PRO A 527 2.18 4.56 32.53
N SER A 528 1.94 5.43 31.53
CA SER A 528 1.91 6.90 31.69
C SER A 528 0.76 7.44 32.54
N ALA A 529 -0.29 6.63 32.78
CA ALA A 529 -1.39 6.96 33.68
C ALA A 529 -1.14 6.54 35.16
N GLY A 530 0.03 5.97 35.45
CA GLY A 530 0.37 5.44 36.78
C GLY A 530 0.15 6.44 37.93
N LEU A 531 0.56 7.72 37.73
CA LEU A 531 0.34 8.78 38.71
C LEU A 531 -1.16 9.07 38.88
N ALA A 532 -1.96 9.05 37.85
CA ALA A 532 -3.40 9.27 37.93
C ALA A 532 -4.10 8.11 38.65
N PHE A 533 -3.71 6.86 38.42
CA PHE A 533 -4.19 5.69 39.14
C PHE A 533 -3.82 5.79 40.64
N PHE A 534 -2.57 6.13 40.94
CA PHE A 534 -2.15 6.34 42.33
C PHE A 534 -3.00 7.40 43.06
N LEU A 535 -3.20 8.56 42.45
CA LEU A 535 -3.96 9.66 43.04
C LEU A 535 -5.44 9.30 43.21
N ALA A 536 -6.07 8.66 42.22
CA ALA A 536 -7.47 8.22 42.29
C ALA A 536 -7.67 7.19 43.42
N LEU A 537 -6.82 6.18 43.53
CA LEU A 537 -6.85 5.17 44.59
C LEU A 537 -6.57 5.78 45.95
N TYR A 538 -5.57 6.66 46.08
CA TYR A 538 -5.24 7.34 47.30
C TYR A 538 -6.41 8.20 47.80
N SER A 539 -7.00 8.99 46.89
CA SER A 539 -8.20 9.79 47.16
C SER A 539 -9.39 8.95 47.63
N ALA A 540 -9.64 7.80 46.97
CA ALA A 540 -10.72 6.90 47.37
C ALA A 540 -10.52 6.30 48.76
N LEU A 541 -9.29 5.92 49.11
CA LEU A 541 -8.94 5.36 50.42
C LEU A 541 -8.97 6.37 51.54
N THR A 542 -8.46 7.59 51.30
CA THR A 542 -8.40 8.67 52.32
C THR A 542 -9.68 9.50 52.38
N ARG A 543 -10.56 9.39 51.38
CA ARG A 543 -11.75 10.22 51.17
C ARG A 543 -11.44 11.71 50.99
N GLU A 544 -10.24 12.03 50.55
CA GLU A 544 -9.83 13.40 50.23
C GLU A 544 -10.05 13.70 48.74
N GLY A 545 -10.83 14.72 48.40
CA GLY A 545 -11.18 15.04 47.03
C GLY A 545 -10.00 15.58 46.22
N LEU A 546 -9.89 15.19 44.96
CA LEU A 546 -8.94 15.70 43.97
C LEU A 546 -9.53 16.86 43.16
N PRO A 547 -8.74 17.91 42.84
CA PRO A 547 -9.21 19.02 42.00
C PRO A 547 -9.47 18.53 40.59
N GLN A 548 -10.63 18.90 40.04
CA GLN A 548 -11.07 18.47 38.69
C GLN A 548 -10.65 19.46 37.58
N ASP A 549 -9.82 20.45 37.92
CA ASP A 549 -9.18 21.39 36.99
C ASP A 549 -7.67 21.15 36.85
N VAL A 550 -7.18 20.00 37.33
CA VAL A 550 -5.78 19.57 37.25
C VAL A 550 -5.70 18.22 36.52
N ALA A 551 -4.86 18.13 35.48
CA ALA A 551 -4.53 16.88 34.83
C ALA A 551 -3.15 16.39 35.28
N VAL A 552 -2.93 15.07 35.20
CA VAL A 552 -1.68 14.47 35.67
C VAL A 552 -1.17 13.42 34.66
N THR A 553 0.16 13.32 34.55
CA THR A 553 0.80 12.24 33.82
C THR A 553 2.08 11.82 34.50
N GLY A 554 2.48 10.58 34.37
CA GLY A 554 3.72 10.04 34.92
C GLY A 554 3.61 8.55 35.18
N GLU A 555 4.69 7.82 34.92
CA GLU A 555 4.84 6.45 35.36
C GLU A 555 5.25 6.42 36.84
N VAL A 556 4.64 5.53 37.61
CA VAL A 556 4.97 5.38 39.03
C VAL A 556 5.75 4.09 39.26
N SER A 557 6.98 4.24 39.76
CA SER A 557 7.81 3.12 40.18
C SER A 557 7.38 2.56 41.53
N LEU A 558 7.73 1.31 41.85
CA LEU A 558 7.45 0.70 43.17
C LEU A 558 8.07 1.45 44.36
N ALA A 559 9.10 2.26 44.09
CA ALA A 559 9.71 3.15 45.10
C ALA A 559 8.96 4.48 45.28
N GLY A 560 7.85 4.73 44.54
CA GLY A 560 7.09 5.97 44.58
C GLY A 560 7.70 7.11 43.77
N SER A 561 8.74 6.86 42.95
CA SER A 561 9.28 7.87 42.04
C SER A 561 8.37 8.04 40.85
N VAL A 562 8.23 9.27 40.36
CA VAL A 562 7.48 9.61 39.12
C VAL A 562 8.48 9.77 37.98
N ARG A 563 8.36 8.87 36.97
CA ARG A 563 9.24 8.76 35.84
C ARG A 563 8.71 9.45 34.60
N GLY A 564 9.62 9.84 33.70
CA GLY A 564 9.31 10.47 32.43
C GLY A 564 8.43 9.60 31.51
N VAL A 565 7.62 10.24 30.70
CA VAL A 565 6.65 9.63 29.77
C VAL A 565 6.76 10.24 28.40
N GLY A 566 6.39 9.48 27.35
CA GLY A 566 6.33 9.97 25.98
C GLY A 566 5.12 10.88 25.71
N GLY A 567 5.18 11.62 24.59
CA GLY A 567 4.07 12.42 24.09
C GLY A 567 3.67 13.59 25.00
N ILE A 568 4.65 14.22 25.65
CA ILE A 568 4.36 15.26 26.65
C ILE A 568 3.75 16.52 26.01
N VAL A 569 4.13 16.85 24.79
CA VAL A 569 3.61 18.01 24.05
C VAL A 569 2.13 17.82 23.76
N GLU A 570 1.76 16.67 23.22
CA GLU A 570 0.37 16.30 22.90
C GLU A 570 -0.51 16.29 24.16
N LYS A 571 0.03 15.79 25.27
CA LYS A 571 -0.64 15.79 26.58
C LYS A 571 -0.91 17.20 27.10
N LEU A 572 0.05 18.11 26.94
CA LEU A 572 -0.11 19.52 27.30
C LEU A 572 -1.21 20.18 26.45
N TYR A 573 -1.25 19.92 25.15
CA TYR A 573 -2.31 20.42 24.27
C TYR A 573 -3.69 19.91 24.68
N ALA A 574 -3.83 18.63 25.02
CA ALA A 574 -5.08 18.06 25.49
C ALA A 574 -5.57 18.71 26.79
N ALA A 575 -4.67 18.91 27.76
CA ALA A 575 -4.99 19.59 29.01
C ALA A 575 -5.44 21.04 28.77
N ARG A 576 -4.76 21.75 27.88
CA ARG A 576 -5.14 23.12 27.48
C ARG A 576 -6.50 23.17 26.81
N GLN A 577 -6.78 22.26 25.86
CA GLN A 577 -8.08 22.18 25.18
C GLN A 577 -9.23 21.89 26.14
N ALA A 578 -8.98 21.05 27.15
CA ALA A 578 -9.93 20.75 28.22
C ALA A 578 -10.13 21.91 29.19
N GLY A 579 -9.34 22.98 29.08
CA GLY A 579 -9.39 24.14 29.99
C GLY A 579 -8.82 23.84 31.37
N MET A 580 -7.91 22.85 31.50
CA MET A 580 -7.24 22.56 32.78
C MET A 580 -6.41 23.76 33.21
N ARG A 581 -6.47 24.08 34.51
CA ARG A 581 -5.68 25.15 35.11
C ARG A 581 -4.22 24.77 35.25
N ALA A 582 -3.96 23.51 35.62
CA ALA A 582 -2.60 23.02 35.82
C ALA A 582 -2.44 21.59 35.31
N ILE A 583 -1.19 21.25 35.03
CA ILE A 583 -0.78 19.88 34.69
C ILE A 583 0.40 19.46 35.57
N ILE A 584 0.30 18.30 36.19
CA ILE A 584 1.40 17.67 36.93
C ILE A 584 2.14 16.73 36.00
N VAL A 585 3.44 16.96 35.84
CA VAL A 585 4.32 16.18 34.94
C VAL A 585 5.55 15.67 35.70
N PRO A 586 6.19 14.60 35.23
CA PRO A 586 7.49 14.18 35.75
C PRO A 586 8.55 15.28 35.60
N ARG A 587 9.44 15.42 36.59
CA ARG A 587 10.54 16.39 36.57
C ARG A 587 11.49 16.16 35.36
N GLU A 588 11.62 14.94 34.92
CA GLU A 588 12.39 14.57 33.73
C GLU A 588 11.82 15.26 32.49
N ASN A 589 10.51 15.16 32.24
CA ASN A 589 9.85 15.81 31.11
C ASN A 589 9.79 17.34 31.21
N ALA A 590 9.71 17.90 32.40
CA ALA A 590 9.70 19.35 32.57
C ALA A 590 11.02 20.00 32.09
N ARG A 591 12.14 19.26 32.12
CA ARG A 591 13.44 19.73 31.62
C ARG A 591 13.54 19.74 30.07
N GLU A 592 12.71 18.96 29.41
CA GLU A 592 12.66 18.85 27.94
C GLU A 592 11.75 19.94 27.32
N LEU A 593 10.97 20.62 28.13
CA LEU A 593 10.04 21.66 27.71
C LEU A 593 10.68 23.03 27.84
N ASP A 594 10.91 23.72 26.73
CA ASP A 594 11.49 25.08 26.70
C ASP A 594 10.55 26.13 27.34
N ALA A 595 9.23 25.91 27.27
CA ALA A 595 8.21 26.73 27.93
C ALA A 595 6.88 25.97 28.09
N ALA A 596 6.14 26.29 29.17
CA ALA A 596 4.76 25.85 29.28
C ALA A 596 3.89 26.57 28.23
N PRO A 597 2.89 25.89 27.62
CA PRO A 597 1.93 26.57 26.76
C PRO A 597 1.22 27.70 27.51
N GLU A 598 0.95 28.81 26.82
CA GLU A 598 0.22 29.93 27.44
C GLU A 598 -1.12 29.47 28.03
N GLY A 599 -1.39 29.88 29.28
CA GLY A 599 -2.68 29.66 29.94
C GLY A 599 -2.81 28.35 30.73
N ILE A 600 -1.73 27.57 30.92
CA ILE A 600 -1.71 26.38 31.79
C ILE A 600 -0.46 26.39 32.70
N GLU A 601 -0.65 26.05 33.97
CA GLU A 601 0.45 25.94 34.92
C GLU A 601 1.12 24.56 34.82
N LEU A 602 2.44 24.53 34.62
CA LEU A 602 3.21 23.30 34.58
C LEU A 602 3.84 23.03 35.94
N ILE A 603 3.50 21.91 36.56
CA ILE A 603 4.00 21.54 37.90
C ILE A 603 4.83 20.27 37.80
N ALA A 604 6.13 20.39 38.04
CA ALA A 604 7.07 19.29 37.96
C ALA A 604 7.20 18.54 39.29
N VAL A 605 7.04 17.22 39.29
CA VAL A 605 7.18 16.37 40.48
C VAL A 605 8.18 15.24 40.23
N ALA A 606 8.92 14.84 41.25
CA ALA A 606 9.86 13.73 41.20
C ALA A 606 9.31 12.44 41.84
N ASN A 607 8.33 12.55 42.73
CA ASN A 607 7.75 11.44 43.47
C ASN A 607 6.28 11.70 43.83
N VAL A 608 5.58 10.66 44.26
CA VAL A 608 4.17 10.71 44.62
C VAL A 608 3.89 11.62 45.84
N ALA A 609 4.83 11.76 46.77
CA ALA A 609 4.67 12.63 47.94
C ALA A 609 4.64 14.11 47.52
N GLU A 610 5.50 14.53 46.59
CA GLU A 610 5.44 15.86 45.99
C GLU A 610 4.11 16.10 45.27
N ALA A 611 3.60 15.12 44.52
CA ALA A 611 2.30 15.22 43.84
C ALA A 611 1.14 15.40 44.84
N LEU A 612 1.14 14.64 45.94
CA LEU A 612 0.14 14.81 47.03
C LEU A 612 0.21 16.19 47.65
N ALA A 613 1.43 16.69 47.98
CA ALA A 613 1.63 18.01 48.58
C ALA A 613 1.12 19.14 47.68
N VAL A 614 1.44 19.09 46.35
CA VAL A 614 0.97 20.08 45.37
C VAL A 614 -0.56 20.11 45.28
N LEU A 615 -1.22 18.96 45.38
CA LEU A 615 -2.68 18.86 45.36
C LEU A 615 -3.35 19.19 46.68
N GLY A 616 -2.56 19.51 47.72
CA GLY A 616 -3.06 19.84 49.09
C GLY A 616 -3.69 18.64 49.79
N LEU A 617 -3.21 17.43 49.47
CA LEU A 617 -3.59 16.19 50.15
C LEU A 617 -2.63 15.91 51.30
N ARG A 618 -3.08 15.16 52.30
CA ARG A 618 -2.21 14.79 53.41
C ARG A 618 -1.06 13.91 52.89
N VAL A 619 0.17 14.30 53.21
CA VAL A 619 1.33 13.45 52.98
C VAL A 619 1.52 12.59 54.23
N PRO A 620 1.33 11.28 54.17
CA PRO A 620 1.54 10.42 55.33
C PRO A 620 2.99 10.52 55.82
N ALA A 621 3.19 10.53 57.14
CA ALA A 621 4.54 10.36 57.64
C ALA A 621 5.08 8.99 57.24
N PRO A 622 6.34 8.87 56.79
CA PRO A 622 6.90 7.59 56.45
C PRO A 622 6.71 6.59 57.60
N PRO A 623 6.26 5.36 57.38
CA PRO A 623 6.07 4.38 58.42
C PRO A 623 7.38 4.21 59.17
N ALA A 624 7.38 4.54 60.46
CA ALA A 624 8.53 4.33 61.32
C ALA A 624 8.90 2.84 61.23
N LEU A 625 10.13 2.56 60.82
CA LEU A 625 10.67 1.21 60.81
C LEU A 625 10.45 0.61 62.20
N ARG A 626 9.38 -0.17 62.41
CA ARG A 626 9.18 -0.91 63.63
C ARG A 626 10.37 -1.86 63.76
N ALA A 627 11.34 -1.46 64.64
CA ALA A 627 12.43 -2.32 65.03
C ALA A 627 11.80 -3.65 65.48
N ARG A 628 12.15 -4.73 64.79
CA ARG A 628 11.81 -6.09 65.21
C ARG A 628 12.34 -6.24 66.62
N ARG A 629 11.50 -6.07 67.66
CA ARG A 629 11.82 -6.53 68.98
C ARG A 629 12.07 -8.01 68.87
N SER A 630 13.36 -8.39 68.94
CA SER A 630 13.76 -9.75 69.13
C SER A 630 13.09 -10.27 70.41
N ARG A 631 12.12 -11.14 70.29
CA ARG A 631 11.71 -11.99 71.41
C ARG A 631 12.91 -12.84 71.73
N LYS A 632 13.75 -12.37 72.67
CA LYS A 632 14.66 -13.26 73.42
C LYS A 632 13.80 -14.35 74.05
N ALA A 633 13.97 -15.55 73.61
CA ALA A 633 13.54 -16.73 74.32
C ALA A 633 14.19 -16.68 75.71
N SER A 634 13.40 -16.56 76.74
CA SER A 634 13.78 -16.92 78.10
C SER A 634 13.14 -18.26 78.39
N ARG A 635 14.00 -19.16 78.58
CA ARG A 635 13.66 -20.34 79.33
C ARG A 635 13.11 -20.01 80.65
#